data_2f360066a7f25a6670c980964967b3d4
#
_entry.id   2f360066a7f25a6670c980964967b3d4
#
_cell.length_a   1.000
_cell.length_b   1.000
_cell.length_c   1.000
_cell.angle_alpha   90.00
_cell.angle_beta   90.00
_cell.angle_gamma   90.00
#
_symmetry.space_group_name_H-M   'P 1'
#
loop_
_entity.id
_entity.type
_entity.pdbx_description
1 polymer ?
#
loop_
_entity_poly.entity_id
_entity_poly.type
_entity_poly.pdbx_seq_one_letter_code
_entity_poly.pdbx_strand_id
1 'polypeptide(L)'
;MPAKEVKFGDDARQKMLKGVNILADAVKTTLGPKGRNVVLDKSFGAPTVTKDGVSVAKEIELKDKFENMGAQMVKEVASKASDTAGDGTTTATVLAQAIVTEGLKSVAAGFNPMDLKRGIDKAVAAAVDHIASLATPCTDSKAIAQVGTISANSDESVGTIIAEAMEKVGKEGVITVEEGSGLENELDVVEGMQFDRGYLSPYFITNQENMTAELDNPFILLVDKKISNIRDLLPLLEQVAKASKPLLIIAEDVEGEALATLVVNSMRGIVKVAAVKAPGFGDRRKAMLQDIAILTGGTVISEEVGLELEGTTLEHLGTAKRVTLSKENTVIVDGAGDVKDIEARVSQIRAQIEESSSDYDKEKLQERVAKLAGGVAVIKVGAATEVEMKEKKARVEDALHATRAAVEEGVVPGGGTALVRATQVIKVVGDNEDQNHGIAAALRAMEMPLRQIVANAGEESSVVVDKIKQGEGNFGYNAATGVYGDMLEMGILDPAKVTRTALQAAASIAGLMITTEAMVSEIPEEKPAMPDMGGMGGMGGMGGMM
;
A
#
# COMPACT_ATOMS: atom_id res chain seq x y z
N MET A 1 35.71 8.34 -0.47
CA MET A 1 34.50 7.97 -1.24
C MET A 1 34.93 6.90 -2.24
N PRO A 2 34.15 5.85 -2.45
CA PRO A 2 34.46 4.86 -3.47
C PRO A 2 34.49 5.50 -4.87
N ALA A 3 35.29 4.92 -5.75
CA ALA A 3 35.34 5.39 -7.15
C ALA A 3 33.99 5.18 -7.83
N LYS A 4 33.65 6.07 -8.78
CA LYS A 4 32.40 6.01 -9.53
C LYS A 4 32.67 5.63 -10.98
N GLU A 5 31.83 4.77 -11.54
CA GLU A 5 31.74 4.50 -12.96
C GLU A 5 30.60 5.36 -13.55
N VAL A 6 30.84 5.96 -14.72
CA VAL A 6 29.85 6.78 -15.41
C VAL A 6 29.62 6.21 -16.80
N LYS A 7 28.34 6.01 -17.15
CA LYS A 7 27.90 5.61 -18.49
C LYS A 7 27.06 6.71 -19.10
N PHE A 8 27.19 6.88 -20.41
CA PHE A 8 26.54 7.96 -21.15
C PHE A 8 25.76 7.44 -22.34
N GLY A 9 24.81 8.24 -22.79
CA GLY A 9 24.12 8.08 -24.05
C GLY A 9 23.43 6.71 -24.17
N ASP A 10 23.69 6.06 -25.30
CA ASP A 10 23.00 4.81 -25.64
C ASP A 10 23.39 3.63 -24.73
N ASP A 11 24.67 3.53 -24.31
CA ASP A 11 25.11 2.48 -23.37
C ASP A 11 24.36 2.56 -22.03
N ALA A 12 24.19 3.79 -21.49
CA ALA A 12 23.40 4.00 -20.29
C ALA A 12 21.93 3.60 -20.48
N ARG A 13 21.31 4.03 -21.58
CA ARG A 13 19.91 3.74 -21.90
C ARG A 13 19.64 2.25 -22.11
N GLN A 14 20.53 1.55 -22.82
CA GLN A 14 20.38 0.10 -23.03
C GLN A 14 20.50 -0.70 -21.73
N LYS A 15 21.43 -0.34 -20.85
CA LYS A 15 21.57 -0.97 -19.53
C LYS A 15 20.32 -0.75 -18.68
N MET A 16 19.83 0.48 -18.64
CA MET A 16 18.62 0.84 -17.93
C MET A 16 17.41 0.06 -18.46
N LEU A 17 17.20 0.05 -19.79
CA LEU A 17 16.10 -0.68 -20.43
C LEU A 17 16.15 -2.19 -20.15
N LYS A 18 17.35 -2.79 -20.11
CA LYS A 18 17.51 -4.20 -19.78
C LYS A 18 17.03 -4.48 -18.36
N GLY A 19 17.37 -3.63 -17.39
CA GLY A 19 16.88 -3.74 -16.01
C GLY A 19 15.36 -3.61 -15.90
N VAL A 20 14.78 -2.63 -16.62
CA VAL A 20 13.32 -2.46 -16.76
C VAL A 20 12.67 -3.75 -17.26
N ASN A 21 13.20 -4.31 -18.35
CA ASN A 21 12.61 -5.51 -18.96
C ASN A 21 12.68 -6.72 -18.02
N ILE A 22 13.80 -6.95 -17.34
CA ILE A 22 13.94 -8.08 -16.42
C ILE A 22 12.87 -8.03 -15.32
N LEU A 23 12.69 -6.87 -14.69
CA LEU A 23 11.68 -6.70 -13.64
C LEU A 23 10.27 -6.80 -14.21
N ALA A 24 9.97 -6.04 -15.27
CA ALA A 24 8.61 -5.99 -15.82
C ALA A 24 8.19 -7.33 -16.42
N ASP A 25 9.10 -8.08 -17.02
CA ASP A 25 8.80 -9.41 -17.59
C ASP A 25 8.44 -10.43 -16.51
N ALA A 26 9.04 -10.33 -15.33
CA ALA A 26 8.65 -11.16 -14.18
C ALA A 26 7.27 -10.76 -13.65
N VAL A 27 7.05 -9.45 -13.43
CA VAL A 27 5.81 -8.92 -12.85
C VAL A 27 4.60 -9.12 -13.78
N LYS A 28 4.72 -8.86 -15.09
CA LYS A 28 3.59 -8.94 -16.06
C LYS A 28 2.99 -10.32 -16.24
N THR A 29 3.71 -11.39 -15.83
CA THR A 29 3.19 -12.76 -15.88
C THR A 29 2.00 -12.96 -14.96
N THR A 30 1.84 -12.12 -13.95
CA THR A 30 0.75 -12.21 -12.96
C THR A 30 -0.54 -11.52 -13.42
N LEU A 31 -0.51 -10.72 -14.49
CA LEU A 31 -1.60 -9.84 -14.90
C LEU A 31 -2.79 -10.60 -15.47
N GLY A 32 -3.99 -10.25 -14.98
CA GLY A 32 -5.28 -10.70 -15.49
C GLY A 32 -5.73 -12.07 -14.97
N PRO A 33 -6.93 -12.53 -15.38
CA PRO A 33 -7.58 -13.72 -14.81
C PRO A 33 -6.82 -15.02 -15.07
N LYS A 34 -6.02 -15.09 -16.14
CA LYS A 34 -5.14 -16.22 -16.46
C LYS A 34 -3.66 -15.93 -16.16
N GLY A 35 -3.38 -14.89 -15.35
CA GLY A 35 -2.06 -14.62 -14.80
C GLY A 35 -1.57 -15.77 -13.93
N ARG A 36 -0.25 -15.93 -13.86
CA ARG A 36 0.42 -17.05 -13.18
C ARG A 36 1.16 -16.57 -11.94
N ASN A 37 1.37 -17.50 -11.01
CA ASN A 37 2.14 -17.24 -9.80
C ASN A 37 3.63 -17.08 -10.12
N VAL A 38 4.29 -16.25 -9.31
CA VAL A 38 5.75 -16.13 -9.23
C VAL A 38 6.20 -16.74 -7.91
N VAL A 39 7.29 -17.50 -7.93
CA VAL A 39 7.89 -18.08 -6.74
C VAL A 39 9.11 -17.24 -6.37
N LEU A 40 9.12 -16.77 -5.13
CA LEU A 40 10.18 -15.93 -4.56
C LEU A 40 10.98 -16.74 -3.55
N ASP A 41 12.30 -16.76 -3.68
CA ASP A 41 13.19 -17.37 -2.73
C ASP A 41 13.26 -16.54 -1.45
N LYS A 42 13.39 -17.22 -0.31
CA LYS A 42 13.60 -16.54 0.98
C LYS A 42 14.88 -17.06 1.62
N SER A 43 15.64 -16.16 2.25
CA SER A 43 16.86 -16.51 2.97
C SER A 43 16.62 -17.51 4.10
N PHE A 44 15.41 -17.54 4.66
CA PHE A 44 14.97 -18.49 5.70
C PHE A 44 13.50 -18.86 5.47
N GLY A 45 13.17 -20.14 5.62
CA GLY A 45 11.81 -20.67 5.49
C GLY A 45 11.46 -21.18 4.08
N ALA A 46 10.18 -21.41 3.82
CA ALA A 46 9.70 -21.86 2.52
C ALA A 46 9.64 -20.69 1.53
N PRO A 47 9.83 -20.96 0.20
CA PRO A 47 9.62 -19.96 -0.82
C PRO A 47 8.21 -19.37 -0.75
N THR A 48 8.09 -18.09 -1.05
CA THR A 48 6.79 -17.41 -1.15
C THR A 48 6.24 -17.57 -2.56
N VAL A 49 4.96 -17.91 -2.67
CA VAL A 49 4.23 -17.97 -3.95
C VAL A 49 3.25 -16.81 -3.97
N THR A 50 3.32 -15.95 -4.98
CA THR A 50 2.48 -14.76 -5.05
C THR A 50 2.06 -14.41 -6.49
N LYS A 51 0.94 -13.71 -6.62
CA LYS A 51 0.51 -13.00 -7.85
C LYS A 51 0.58 -11.49 -7.69
N ASP A 52 0.88 -10.99 -6.49
CA ASP A 52 1.01 -9.57 -6.26
C ASP A 52 2.26 -8.99 -6.95
N GLY A 53 2.02 -8.01 -7.82
CA GLY A 53 3.07 -7.38 -8.62
C GLY A 53 4.07 -6.59 -7.81
N VAL A 54 3.66 -5.94 -6.71
CA VAL A 54 4.57 -5.15 -5.88
C VAL A 54 5.50 -6.06 -5.07
N SER A 55 5.01 -7.18 -4.56
CA SER A 55 5.84 -8.18 -3.87
C SER A 55 6.90 -8.77 -4.81
N VAL A 56 6.51 -9.12 -6.04
CA VAL A 56 7.48 -9.59 -7.05
C VAL A 56 8.51 -8.51 -7.37
N ALA A 57 8.09 -7.26 -7.56
CA ALA A 57 8.98 -6.16 -7.89
C ALA A 57 9.98 -5.87 -6.76
N LYS A 58 9.55 -5.93 -5.50
CA LYS A 58 10.39 -5.67 -4.31
C LYS A 58 11.55 -6.66 -4.18
N GLU A 59 11.36 -7.91 -4.56
CA GLU A 59 12.40 -8.97 -4.43
C GLU A 59 13.45 -8.95 -5.55
N ILE A 60 13.18 -8.23 -6.66
CA ILE A 60 14.12 -8.21 -7.78
C ILE A 60 15.26 -7.23 -7.52
N GLU A 61 16.47 -7.78 -7.42
CA GLU A 61 17.72 -7.05 -7.34
C GLU A 61 18.75 -7.65 -8.31
N LEU A 62 19.38 -6.79 -9.14
CA LEU A 62 20.28 -7.21 -10.21
C LEU A 62 21.73 -6.98 -9.83
N LYS A 63 22.62 -7.89 -10.28
CA LYS A 63 24.06 -7.82 -10.00
C LYS A 63 24.73 -6.62 -10.70
N ASP A 64 24.34 -6.33 -11.95
CA ASP A 64 24.85 -5.17 -12.69
C ASP A 64 24.19 -3.91 -12.13
N LYS A 65 25.00 -2.99 -11.61
CA LYS A 65 24.52 -1.78 -10.94
C LYS A 65 23.68 -0.87 -11.85
N PHE A 66 24.04 -0.79 -13.14
CA PHE A 66 23.31 0.04 -14.10
C PHE A 66 21.99 -0.59 -14.52
N GLU A 67 21.96 -1.91 -14.74
CA GLU A 67 20.71 -2.65 -14.96
C GLU A 67 19.80 -2.55 -13.72
N ASN A 68 20.40 -2.66 -12.53
CA ASN A 68 19.65 -2.55 -11.26
C ASN A 68 19.01 -1.17 -11.09
N MET A 69 19.66 -0.06 -11.50
CA MET A 69 19.03 1.26 -11.47
C MET A 69 17.74 1.29 -12.31
N GLY A 70 17.74 0.67 -13.50
CA GLY A 70 16.53 0.57 -14.33
C GLY A 70 15.43 -0.23 -13.64
N ALA A 71 15.77 -1.37 -13.04
CA ALA A 71 14.83 -2.17 -12.27
C ALA A 71 14.27 -1.39 -11.05
N GLN A 72 15.13 -0.69 -10.29
CA GLN A 72 14.70 0.10 -9.12
C GLN A 72 13.75 1.25 -9.52
N MET A 73 13.93 1.89 -10.67
CA MET A 73 13.00 2.92 -11.14
C MET A 73 11.60 2.35 -11.44
N VAL A 74 11.51 1.16 -12.03
CA VAL A 74 10.20 0.51 -12.25
C VAL A 74 9.61 -0.02 -10.95
N LYS A 75 10.43 -0.47 -10.02
CA LYS A 75 9.99 -0.82 -8.65
C LYS A 75 9.33 0.38 -7.96
N GLU A 76 9.87 1.58 -8.13
CA GLU A 76 9.26 2.82 -7.62
C GLU A 76 7.88 3.09 -8.24
N VAL A 77 7.69 2.78 -9.54
CA VAL A 77 6.37 2.87 -10.20
C VAL A 77 5.34 1.96 -9.51
N ALA A 78 5.70 0.69 -9.27
CA ALA A 78 4.83 -0.27 -8.61
C ALA A 78 4.50 0.16 -7.17
N SER A 79 5.52 0.59 -6.41
CA SER A 79 5.33 1.09 -5.04
C SER A 79 4.42 2.33 -5.01
N LYS A 80 4.62 3.28 -5.92
CA LYS A 80 3.79 4.50 -5.99
C LYS A 80 2.33 4.20 -6.33
N ALA A 81 2.08 3.24 -7.21
CA ALA A 81 0.71 2.78 -7.52
C ALA A 81 0.04 2.15 -6.28
N SER A 82 0.76 1.26 -5.58
CA SER A 82 0.32 0.66 -4.32
C SER A 82 0.03 1.71 -3.26
N ASP A 83 0.95 2.64 -2.99
CA ASP A 83 0.81 3.66 -1.94
C ASP A 83 -0.36 4.61 -2.18
N THR A 84 -0.67 4.93 -3.45
CA THR A 84 -1.68 5.93 -3.81
C THR A 84 -3.07 5.33 -4.01
N ALA A 85 -3.16 4.16 -4.64
CA ALA A 85 -4.43 3.52 -5.02
C ALA A 85 -4.61 2.12 -4.40
N GLY A 86 -3.59 1.58 -3.75
CA GLY A 86 -3.60 0.28 -3.08
C GLY A 86 -3.63 -0.93 -4.03
N ASP A 87 -3.73 -0.71 -5.33
CA ASP A 87 -3.77 -1.74 -6.37
C ASP A 87 -3.19 -1.21 -7.70
N GLY A 88 -3.21 -2.01 -8.77
CA GLY A 88 -2.76 -1.62 -10.11
C GLY A 88 -1.25 -1.66 -10.31
N THR A 89 -0.50 -2.27 -9.43
CA THR A 89 0.97 -2.36 -9.43
C THR A 89 1.51 -3.02 -10.69
N THR A 90 0.90 -4.12 -11.12
CA THR A 90 1.25 -4.84 -12.35
C THR A 90 0.91 -4.03 -13.60
N THR A 91 -0.25 -3.39 -13.63
CA THR A 91 -0.67 -2.51 -14.73
C THR A 91 0.30 -1.32 -14.87
N ALA A 92 0.67 -0.69 -13.77
CA ALA A 92 1.63 0.41 -13.75
C ALA A 92 3.01 -0.01 -14.28
N THR A 93 3.49 -1.20 -13.89
CA THR A 93 4.75 -1.78 -14.36
C THR A 93 4.72 -2.04 -15.87
N VAL A 94 3.64 -2.61 -16.40
CA VAL A 94 3.46 -2.86 -17.84
C VAL A 94 3.44 -1.55 -18.62
N LEU A 95 2.72 -0.55 -18.13
CA LEU A 95 2.68 0.77 -18.74
C LEU A 95 4.05 1.44 -18.74
N ALA A 96 4.78 1.39 -17.64
CA ALA A 96 6.12 1.96 -17.53
C ALA A 96 7.10 1.30 -18.52
N GLN A 97 7.12 -0.03 -18.58
CA GLN A 97 7.92 -0.78 -19.58
C GLN A 97 7.60 -0.32 -21.00
N ALA A 98 6.32 -0.20 -21.32
CA ALA A 98 5.86 0.16 -22.66
C ALA A 98 6.25 1.60 -23.02
N ILE A 99 6.03 2.57 -22.13
CA ILE A 99 6.37 3.97 -22.36
C ILE A 99 7.88 4.13 -22.51
N VAL A 100 8.69 3.52 -21.65
CA VAL A 100 10.16 3.55 -21.75
C VAL A 100 10.62 2.93 -23.07
N THR A 101 10.08 1.76 -23.44
CA THR A 101 10.48 1.07 -24.66
C THR A 101 10.16 1.88 -25.90
N GLU A 102 8.96 2.43 -26.02
CA GLU A 102 8.56 3.26 -27.18
C GLU A 102 9.29 4.61 -27.19
N GLY A 103 9.47 5.23 -26.02
CA GLY A 103 10.20 6.48 -25.89
C GLY A 103 11.67 6.34 -26.27
N LEU A 104 12.38 5.32 -25.80
CA LEU A 104 13.79 5.09 -26.14
C LEU A 104 13.99 4.71 -27.61
N LYS A 105 13.03 4.05 -28.27
CA LYS A 105 13.06 3.87 -29.74
C LYS A 105 13.04 5.22 -30.47
N SER A 106 12.20 6.15 -29.99
CA SER A 106 12.11 7.48 -30.57
C SER A 106 13.41 8.30 -30.32
N VAL A 107 13.99 8.19 -29.10
CA VAL A 107 15.30 8.82 -28.81
C VAL A 107 16.40 8.27 -29.71
N ALA A 108 16.46 6.95 -29.91
CA ALA A 108 17.42 6.33 -30.84
C ALA A 108 17.21 6.75 -32.30
N ALA A 109 15.99 7.11 -32.68
CA ALA A 109 15.66 7.69 -33.99
C ALA A 109 16.03 9.17 -34.14
N GLY A 110 16.54 9.81 -33.06
CA GLY A 110 17.03 11.20 -33.08
C GLY A 110 16.02 12.25 -32.60
N PHE A 111 14.85 11.86 -32.10
CA PHE A 111 13.87 12.79 -31.51
C PHE A 111 14.36 13.35 -30.17
N ASN A 112 14.01 14.60 -29.88
CA ASN A 112 14.41 15.26 -28.62
C ASN A 112 13.72 14.63 -27.39
N PRO A 113 14.48 14.07 -26.43
CA PRO A 113 13.89 13.38 -25.26
C PRO A 113 13.00 14.29 -24.40
N MET A 114 13.33 15.56 -24.27
CA MET A 114 12.55 16.51 -23.47
C MET A 114 11.20 16.83 -24.12
N ASP A 115 11.15 16.94 -25.45
CA ASP A 115 9.91 17.16 -26.18
C ASP A 115 9.08 15.86 -26.27
N LEU A 116 9.71 14.70 -26.41
CA LEU A 116 9.03 13.41 -26.27
C LEU A 116 8.30 13.32 -24.92
N LYS A 117 9.00 13.67 -23.82
CA LYS A 117 8.39 13.70 -22.49
C LYS A 117 7.19 14.65 -22.42
N ARG A 118 7.31 15.88 -22.95
CA ARG A 118 6.18 16.84 -22.98
C ARG A 118 4.99 16.29 -23.76
N GLY A 119 5.24 15.59 -24.85
CA GLY A 119 4.19 14.91 -25.63
C GLY A 119 3.51 13.79 -24.83
N ILE A 120 4.28 12.96 -24.14
CA ILE A 120 3.75 11.91 -23.24
C ILE A 120 2.89 12.55 -22.16
N ASP A 121 3.39 13.59 -21.48
CA ASP A 121 2.65 14.29 -20.41
C ASP A 121 1.31 14.83 -20.91
N LYS A 122 1.25 15.42 -22.12
CA LYS A 122 -0.01 15.89 -22.74
C LYS A 122 -0.99 14.76 -23.00
N ALA A 123 -0.52 13.64 -23.53
CA ALA A 123 -1.38 12.47 -23.79
C ALA A 123 -1.92 11.87 -22.51
N VAL A 124 -1.08 11.76 -21.48
CA VAL A 124 -1.47 11.21 -20.18
C VAL A 124 -2.48 12.09 -19.47
N ALA A 125 -2.30 13.42 -19.48
CA ALA A 125 -3.28 14.34 -18.91
C ALA A 125 -4.66 14.16 -19.58
N ALA A 126 -4.70 14.14 -20.91
CA ALA A 126 -5.95 13.91 -21.65
C ALA A 126 -6.58 12.53 -21.39
N ALA A 127 -5.75 11.48 -21.18
CA ALA A 127 -6.24 10.15 -20.83
C ALA A 127 -6.85 10.13 -19.42
N VAL A 128 -6.23 10.79 -18.45
CA VAL A 128 -6.75 10.90 -17.08
C VAL A 128 -8.10 11.62 -17.07
N ASP A 129 -8.24 12.73 -17.79
CA ASP A 129 -9.50 13.45 -17.92
C ASP A 129 -10.59 12.56 -18.55
N HIS A 130 -10.23 11.78 -19.57
CA HIS A 130 -11.16 10.85 -20.20
C HIS A 130 -11.56 9.71 -19.27
N ILE A 131 -10.62 9.09 -18.54
CA ILE A 131 -10.91 8.06 -17.53
C ILE A 131 -11.88 8.59 -16.49
N ALA A 132 -11.66 9.82 -16.00
CA ALA A 132 -12.57 10.46 -15.06
C ALA A 132 -13.98 10.66 -15.65
N SER A 133 -14.07 11.00 -16.95
CA SER A 133 -15.38 11.16 -17.64
C SER A 133 -16.11 9.85 -17.89
N LEU A 134 -15.41 8.72 -17.97
CA LEU A 134 -15.99 7.38 -18.10
C LEU A 134 -16.44 6.78 -16.77
N ALA A 135 -15.96 7.34 -15.66
CA ALA A 135 -16.19 6.76 -14.34
C ALA A 135 -17.69 6.76 -13.98
N THR A 136 -18.19 5.60 -13.62
CA THR A 136 -19.55 5.40 -13.09
C THR A 136 -19.48 5.22 -11.59
N PRO A 137 -20.31 5.92 -10.77
CA PRO A 137 -20.30 5.79 -9.32
C PRO A 137 -20.49 4.33 -8.86
N CYS A 138 -19.64 3.86 -7.96
CA CYS A 138 -19.73 2.55 -7.32
C CYS A 138 -20.49 2.66 -5.99
N THR A 139 -21.82 2.57 -6.04
CA THR A 139 -22.67 2.84 -4.87
C THR A 139 -23.40 1.63 -4.33
N ASP A 140 -23.61 0.58 -5.12
CA ASP A 140 -24.35 -0.61 -4.73
C ASP A 140 -23.41 -1.75 -4.29
N SER A 141 -23.91 -2.60 -3.39
CA SER A 141 -23.18 -3.74 -2.84
C SER A 141 -22.73 -4.73 -3.93
N LYS A 142 -23.51 -4.84 -5.02
CA LYS A 142 -23.19 -5.71 -6.15
C LYS A 142 -21.95 -5.22 -6.89
N ALA A 143 -21.86 -3.93 -7.21
CA ALA A 143 -20.69 -3.35 -7.89
C ALA A 143 -19.44 -3.46 -7.00
N ILE A 144 -19.56 -3.22 -5.69
CA ILE A 144 -18.49 -3.42 -4.72
C ILE A 144 -17.99 -4.87 -4.74
N ALA A 145 -18.92 -5.84 -4.67
CA ALA A 145 -18.57 -7.27 -4.74
C ALA A 145 -17.87 -7.63 -6.06
N GLN A 146 -18.31 -7.08 -7.18
CA GLN A 146 -17.69 -7.31 -8.50
C GLN A 146 -16.26 -6.76 -8.57
N VAL A 147 -16.03 -5.55 -8.09
CA VAL A 147 -14.66 -4.97 -8.01
C VAL A 147 -13.76 -5.84 -7.14
N GLY A 148 -14.24 -6.22 -5.94
CA GLY A 148 -13.50 -7.10 -5.03
C GLY A 148 -13.18 -8.46 -5.66
N THR A 149 -14.14 -9.05 -6.38
CA THR A 149 -13.97 -10.32 -7.10
C THR A 149 -12.89 -10.20 -8.17
N ILE A 150 -12.92 -9.14 -9.00
CA ILE A 150 -11.93 -8.93 -10.06
C ILE A 150 -10.53 -8.72 -9.49
N SER A 151 -10.37 -7.87 -8.49
CA SER A 151 -9.09 -7.63 -7.84
C SER A 151 -8.57 -8.89 -7.11
N ALA A 152 -9.47 -9.71 -6.57
CA ALA A 152 -9.14 -11.01 -5.96
C ALA A 152 -8.93 -12.15 -6.98
N ASN A 153 -8.58 -11.88 -8.23
CA ASN A 153 -8.37 -12.88 -9.29
C ASN A 153 -9.60 -13.79 -9.56
N SER A 154 -10.78 -13.20 -9.59
CA SER A 154 -12.08 -13.85 -9.79
C SER A 154 -12.55 -14.74 -8.62
N ASP A 155 -12.10 -14.46 -7.42
CA ASP A 155 -12.58 -15.11 -6.19
C ASP A 155 -13.84 -14.39 -5.68
N GLU A 156 -15.02 -14.95 -5.98
CA GLU A 156 -16.31 -14.37 -5.58
C GLU A 156 -16.50 -14.32 -4.05
N SER A 157 -15.87 -15.25 -3.30
CA SER A 157 -15.98 -15.28 -1.85
C SER A 157 -15.33 -14.03 -1.21
N VAL A 158 -14.21 -13.58 -1.78
CA VAL A 158 -13.52 -12.37 -1.34
C VAL A 158 -14.34 -11.12 -1.67
N GLY A 159 -14.87 -11.02 -2.89
CA GLY A 159 -15.71 -9.88 -3.27
C GLY A 159 -16.96 -9.75 -2.39
N THR A 160 -17.62 -10.87 -2.10
CA THR A 160 -18.82 -10.92 -1.27
C THR A 160 -18.53 -10.48 0.16
N ILE A 161 -17.49 -11.03 0.81
CA ILE A 161 -17.18 -10.71 2.21
C ILE A 161 -16.77 -9.23 2.38
N ILE A 162 -16.09 -8.64 1.38
CA ILE A 162 -15.74 -7.20 1.40
C ILE A 162 -17.00 -6.34 1.27
N ALA A 163 -17.92 -6.69 0.37
CA ALA A 163 -19.18 -5.98 0.22
C ALA A 163 -20.04 -6.06 1.50
N GLU A 164 -20.12 -7.21 2.14
CA GLU A 164 -20.79 -7.39 3.44
C GLU A 164 -20.12 -6.57 4.54
N ALA A 165 -18.79 -6.54 4.58
CA ALA A 165 -18.04 -5.72 5.53
C ALA A 165 -18.37 -4.23 5.35
N MET A 166 -18.34 -3.72 4.11
CA MET A 166 -18.68 -2.33 3.81
C MET A 166 -20.15 -1.99 4.10
N GLU A 167 -21.06 -2.94 3.97
CA GLU A 167 -22.46 -2.74 4.33
C GLU A 167 -22.64 -2.59 5.84
N LYS A 168 -21.90 -3.38 6.65
CA LYS A 168 -21.98 -3.35 8.10
C LYS A 168 -21.35 -2.11 8.73
N VAL A 169 -20.16 -1.70 8.28
CA VAL A 169 -19.44 -0.56 8.88
C VAL A 169 -19.57 0.74 8.08
N GLY A 170 -20.24 0.70 6.94
CA GLY A 170 -20.37 1.85 6.02
C GLY A 170 -19.17 1.97 5.05
N LYS A 171 -19.34 2.81 4.03
CA LYS A 171 -18.35 2.98 2.96
C LYS A 171 -17.02 3.53 3.44
N GLU A 172 -17.04 4.37 4.46
CA GLU A 172 -15.87 4.96 5.11
C GLU A 172 -15.44 4.20 6.36
N GLY A 173 -16.12 3.09 6.66
CA GLY A 173 -15.86 2.26 7.83
C GLY A 173 -14.51 1.57 7.77
N VAL A 174 -14.00 1.25 8.94
CA VAL A 174 -12.71 0.58 9.07
C VAL A 174 -12.89 -0.92 8.83
N ILE A 175 -12.13 -1.45 7.88
CA ILE A 175 -12.07 -2.88 7.59
C ILE A 175 -10.60 -3.31 7.70
N THR A 176 -10.32 -4.33 8.50
CA THR A 176 -9.00 -4.94 8.67
C THR A 176 -9.01 -6.38 8.21
N VAL A 177 -7.85 -6.89 7.80
CA VAL A 177 -7.68 -8.28 7.36
C VAL A 177 -6.72 -8.96 8.30
N GLU A 178 -7.17 -10.04 8.93
CA GLU A 178 -6.39 -10.83 9.88
C GLU A 178 -6.28 -12.29 9.44
N GLU A 179 -5.29 -13.00 9.99
CA GLU A 179 -5.18 -14.43 9.82
C GLU A 179 -6.24 -15.13 10.69
N GLY A 180 -7.06 -15.95 10.08
CA GLY A 180 -8.04 -16.78 10.76
C GLY A 180 -7.45 -18.11 11.21
N SER A 181 -8.18 -18.83 12.06
CA SER A 181 -7.81 -20.18 12.49
C SER A 181 -8.54 -21.30 11.72
N GLY A 182 -9.53 -20.93 10.89
CA GLY A 182 -10.36 -21.84 10.10
C GLY A 182 -9.87 -22.03 8.66
N LEU A 183 -10.63 -22.79 7.89
CA LEU A 183 -10.38 -23.00 6.45
C LEU A 183 -11.13 -21.98 5.57
N GLU A 184 -12.20 -21.40 6.10
CA GLU A 184 -13.06 -20.44 5.40
C GLU A 184 -12.82 -19.03 5.93
N ASN A 185 -13.16 -18.03 5.11
CA ASN A 185 -13.10 -16.64 5.51
C ASN A 185 -14.29 -16.32 6.44
N GLU A 186 -14.05 -15.57 7.49
CA GLU A 186 -15.06 -15.14 8.46
C GLU A 186 -15.07 -13.61 8.56
N LEU A 187 -16.24 -13.03 8.83
CA LEU A 187 -16.42 -11.60 9.04
C LEU A 187 -16.96 -11.33 10.44
N ASP A 188 -16.16 -10.69 11.26
CA ASP A 188 -16.54 -10.17 12.56
C ASP A 188 -16.65 -8.64 12.53
N VAL A 189 -17.59 -8.09 13.30
CA VAL A 189 -17.64 -6.65 13.56
C VAL A 189 -17.45 -6.44 15.05
N VAL A 190 -16.43 -5.67 15.38
CA VAL A 190 -16.00 -5.42 16.76
C VAL A 190 -15.94 -3.93 17.05
N GLU A 191 -15.96 -3.57 18.33
CA GLU A 191 -15.73 -2.19 18.75
C GLU A 191 -14.32 -1.75 18.37
N GLY A 192 -14.20 -0.55 17.80
CA GLY A 192 -12.90 -0.06 17.36
C GLY A 192 -12.99 1.28 16.68
N MET A 193 -11.83 1.86 16.39
CA MET A 193 -11.74 3.18 15.77
C MET A 193 -10.44 3.35 14.98
N GLN A 194 -10.51 4.15 13.93
CA GLN A 194 -9.33 4.66 13.23
C GLN A 194 -9.21 6.17 13.38
N PHE A 195 -7.98 6.66 13.48
CA PHE A 195 -7.69 8.09 13.41
C PHE A 195 -6.41 8.38 12.61
N ASP A 196 -6.35 9.58 12.02
CA ASP A 196 -5.34 10.00 11.05
C ASP A 196 -4.08 10.52 11.74
N ARG A 197 -3.39 9.63 12.44
CA ARG A 197 -2.06 9.84 13.04
C ARG A 197 -1.32 8.53 13.02
N GLY A 198 -0.11 8.52 12.48
CA GLY A 198 0.76 7.36 12.43
C GLY A 198 1.86 7.41 13.48
N TYR A 199 2.70 6.38 13.48
CA TYR A 199 3.81 6.27 14.43
C TYR A 199 4.78 7.46 14.35
N LEU A 200 5.30 7.89 15.49
CA LEU A 200 6.25 9.00 15.59
C LEU A 200 7.66 8.65 15.12
N SER A 201 7.97 7.36 15.01
CA SER A 201 9.28 6.89 14.55
C SER A 201 9.15 5.60 13.75
N PRO A 202 9.84 5.49 12.59
CA PRO A 202 9.90 4.24 11.82
C PRO A 202 10.53 3.07 12.60
N TYR A 203 11.30 3.35 13.64
CA TYR A 203 11.91 2.33 14.49
C TYR A 203 10.90 1.57 15.37
N PHE A 204 9.64 1.99 15.41
CA PHE A 204 8.56 1.25 16.05
C PHE A 204 7.96 0.16 15.15
N ILE A 205 8.31 0.12 13.86
CA ILE A 205 7.80 -0.86 12.90
C ILE A 205 8.16 -2.27 13.35
N THR A 206 7.15 -3.12 13.44
CA THR A 206 7.29 -4.55 13.76
C THR A 206 7.10 -5.44 12.53
N ASN A 207 6.27 -4.98 11.58
CA ASN A 207 6.05 -5.63 10.29
C ASN A 207 6.68 -4.80 9.17
N GLN A 208 7.83 -5.26 8.65
CA GLN A 208 8.57 -4.55 7.61
C GLN A 208 7.94 -4.68 6.21
N GLU A 209 7.15 -5.72 5.97
CA GLU A 209 6.48 -5.92 4.68
C GLU A 209 5.44 -4.82 4.46
N ASN A 210 4.61 -4.56 5.47
CA ASN A 210 3.55 -3.55 5.43
C ASN A 210 3.97 -2.19 6.00
N MET A 211 5.20 -2.05 6.51
CA MET A 211 5.69 -0.84 7.17
C MET A 211 4.79 -0.41 8.33
N THR A 212 4.27 -1.37 9.12
CA THR A 212 3.37 -1.14 10.24
C THR A 212 3.98 -1.55 11.59
N ALA A 213 3.54 -0.87 12.64
CA ALA A 213 3.76 -1.31 14.02
C ALA A 213 2.48 -2.03 14.50
N GLU A 214 2.58 -3.31 14.78
CA GLU A 214 1.48 -4.16 15.24
C GLU A 214 1.68 -4.52 16.71
N LEU A 215 0.70 -4.19 17.54
CA LEU A 215 0.71 -4.42 18.98
C LEU A 215 -0.48 -5.31 19.34
N ASP A 216 -0.21 -6.53 19.79
CA ASP A 216 -1.23 -7.47 20.23
C ASP A 216 -1.47 -7.36 21.74
N ASN A 217 -2.73 -7.21 22.15
CA ASN A 217 -3.16 -7.01 23.53
C ASN A 217 -2.41 -5.88 24.27
N PRO A 218 -2.23 -4.70 23.64
CA PRO A 218 -1.45 -3.62 24.23
C PRO A 218 -2.19 -2.95 25.39
N PHE A 219 -1.40 -2.37 26.29
CA PHE A 219 -1.84 -1.27 27.10
C PHE A 219 -1.84 0.02 26.30
N ILE A 220 -2.78 0.93 26.58
CA ILE A 220 -2.95 2.21 25.88
C ILE A 220 -2.89 3.33 26.91
N LEU A 221 -1.87 4.15 26.82
CA LEU A 221 -1.69 5.35 27.63
C LEU A 221 -2.19 6.58 26.86
N LEU A 222 -3.10 7.33 27.47
CA LEU A 222 -3.70 8.54 26.89
C LEU A 222 -3.27 9.75 27.71
N VAL A 223 -2.58 10.72 27.08
CA VAL A 223 -2.02 11.89 27.77
C VAL A 223 -2.38 13.18 27.03
N ASP A 224 -3.04 14.11 27.71
CA ASP A 224 -3.35 15.44 27.14
C ASP A 224 -2.24 16.45 27.42
N LYS A 225 -0.99 16.05 27.21
CA LYS A 225 0.16 16.94 27.22
C LYS A 225 1.31 16.36 26.42
N LYS A 226 2.34 17.18 26.17
CA LYS A 226 3.58 16.71 25.54
C LYS A 226 4.43 15.92 26.52
N ILE A 227 5.07 14.87 26.02
CA ILE A 227 6.01 14.04 26.78
C ILE A 227 7.41 14.28 26.21
N SER A 228 8.25 14.99 26.93
CA SER A 228 9.64 15.26 26.54
C SER A 228 10.66 14.65 27.51
N ASN A 229 10.26 14.47 28.78
CA ASN A 229 11.10 13.91 29.83
C ASN A 229 10.74 12.44 30.07
N ILE A 230 11.70 11.54 29.86
CA ILE A 230 11.49 10.10 30.08
C ILE A 230 11.26 9.73 31.55
N ARG A 231 11.73 10.53 32.48
CA ARG A 231 11.63 10.24 33.93
C ARG A 231 10.19 10.14 34.39
N ASP A 232 9.30 10.92 33.79
CA ASP A 232 7.87 10.93 34.11
C ASP A 232 7.20 9.63 33.70
N LEU A 233 7.76 8.91 32.73
CA LEU A 233 7.27 7.60 32.24
C LEU A 233 7.92 6.39 32.91
N LEU A 234 9.08 6.54 33.54
CA LEU A 234 9.86 5.40 34.05
C LEU A 234 9.05 4.48 34.99
N PRO A 235 8.28 5.01 35.98
CA PRO A 235 7.52 4.15 36.88
C PRO A 235 6.48 3.29 36.15
N LEU A 236 5.86 3.83 35.10
CA LEU A 236 4.89 3.13 34.27
C LEU A 236 5.56 2.11 33.36
N LEU A 237 6.67 2.48 32.70
CA LEU A 237 7.41 1.58 31.82
C LEU A 237 7.93 0.35 32.57
N GLU A 238 8.35 0.49 33.82
CA GLU A 238 8.75 -0.63 34.66
C GLU A 238 7.59 -1.59 34.95
N GLN A 239 6.37 -1.06 35.19
CA GLN A 239 5.18 -1.87 35.40
C GLN A 239 4.77 -2.60 34.11
N VAL A 240 4.79 -1.91 32.97
CA VAL A 240 4.50 -2.47 31.64
C VAL A 240 5.50 -3.58 31.27
N ALA A 241 6.79 -3.35 31.51
CA ALA A 241 7.83 -4.35 31.28
C ALA A 241 7.63 -5.61 32.13
N LYS A 242 7.26 -5.45 33.41
CA LYS A 242 6.93 -6.59 34.30
C LYS A 242 5.70 -7.35 33.81
N ALA A 243 4.70 -6.65 33.26
CA ALA A 243 3.50 -7.26 32.69
C ALA A 243 3.75 -7.95 31.34
N SER A 244 4.91 -7.73 30.71
CA SER A 244 5.31 -8.28 29.41
C SER A 244 4.28 -8.02 28.29
N LYS A 245 3.54 -6.91 28.36
CA LYS A 245 2.58 -6.47 27.35
C LYS A 245 3.12 -5.31 26.55
N PRO A 246 2.76 -5.15 25.27
CA PRO A 246 3.05 -3.95 24.51
C PRO A 246 2.40 -2.71 25.09
N LEU A 247 2.97 -1.53 24.81
CA LEU A 247 2.42 -0.24 25.20
C LEU A 247 2.24 0.66 23.99
N LEU A 248 1.03 1.18 23.79
CA LEU A 248 0.77 2.31 22.90
C LEU A 248 0.69 3.60 23.74
N ILE A 249 1.42 4.62 23.32
CA ILE A 249 1.36 5.95 23.92
C ILE A 249 0.68 6.90 22.92
N ILE A 250 -0.46 7.47 23.32
CA ILE A 250 -1.18 8.50 22.56
C ILE A 250 -1.10 9.79 23.38
N ALA A 251 -0.30 10.74 22.91
CA ALA A 251 -0.06 11.99 23.61
C ALA A 251 -0.18 13.20 22.67
N GLU A 252 -0.25 14.41 23.20
CA GLU A 252 -0.18 15.60 22.35
C GLU A 252 1.04 15.57 21.44
N ASP A 253 2.19 15.23 21.99
CA ASP A 253 3.43 14.90 21.28
C ASP A 253 4.34 14.06 22.18
N VAL A 254 5.23 13.28 21.57
CA VAL A 254 6.33 12.63 22.28
C VAL A 254 7.63 13.02 21.57
N GLU A 255 8.51 13.74 22.26
CA GLU A 255 9.67 14.35 21.64
C GLU A 255 10.94 14.24 22.49
N GLY A 256 12.07 14.64 21.92
CA GLY A 256 13.34 14.77 22.65
C GLY A 256 13.85 13.47 23.27
N GLU A 257 14.25 13.54 24.54
CA GLU A 257 14.84 12.42 25.29
C GLU A 257 13.82 11.27 25.47
N ALA A 258 12.55 11.60 25.66
CA ALA A 258 11.49 10.59 25.83
C ALA A 258 11.35 9.72 24.58
N LEU A 259 11.22 10.31 23.40
CA LEU A 259 11.09 9.56 22.14
C LEU A 259 12.35 8.72 21.87
N ALA A 260 13.54 9.32 22.03
CA ALA A 260 14.79 8.61 21.77
C ALA A 260 14.95 7.38 22.69
N THR A 261 14.58 7.50 23.96
CA THR A 261 14.66 6.40 24.92
C THR A 261 13.63 5.31 24.62
N LEU A 262 12.39 5.66 24.24
CA LEU A 262 11.38 4.69 23.82
C LEU A 262 11.83 3.91 22.60
N VAL A 263 12.39 4.57 21.59
CA VAL A 263 12.94 3.95 20.39
C VAL A 263 14.04 2.96 20.74
N VAL A 264 15.03 3.36 21.57
CA VAL A 264 16.14 2.49 21.97
C VAL A 264 15.63 1.26 22.75
N ASN A 265 14.67 1.43 23.64
CA ASN A 265 14.11 0.31 24.39
C ASN A 265 13.28 -0.64 23.51
N SER A 266 12.56 -0.12 22.54
CA SER A 266 11.84 -0.92 21.54
C SER A 266 12.82 -1.73 20.68
N MET A 267 13.87 -1.09 20.14
CA MET A 267 14.90 -1.76 19.33
C MET A 267 15.66 -2.86 20.09
N ARG A 268 15.86 -2.65 21.39
CA ARG A 268 16.51 -3.66 22.27
C ARG A 268 15.56 -4.76 22.74
N GLY A 269 14.29 -4.67 22.42
CA GLY A 269 13.27 -5.64 22.84
C GLY A 269 12.97 -5.63 24.35
N ILE A 270 13.35 -4.56 25.08
CA ILE A 270 13.10 -4.43 26.52
C ILE A 270 11.61 -4.19 26.78
N VAL A 271 11.00 -3.32 26.00
CA VAL A 271 9.56 -3.05 26.00
C VAL A 271 9.10 -2.89 24.57
N LYS A 272 8.06 -3.62 24.15
CA LYS A 272 7.38 -3.35 22.88
C LYS A 272 6.55 -2.09 23.05
N VAL A 273 6.97 -0.98 22.46
CA VAL A 273 6.30 0.31 22.59
C VAL A 273 6.17 0.99 21.24
N ALA A 274 5.05 1.67 21.03
CA ALA A 274 4.88 2.62 19.95
C ALA A 274 4.27 3.91 20.50
N ALA A 275 4.59 5.04 19.86
CA ALA A 275 4.06 6.33 20.22
C ALA A 275 3.45 7.04 19.01
N VAL A 276 2.33 7.73 19.23
CA VAL A 276 1.57 8.45 18.21
C VAL A 276 1.05 9.76 18.79
N LYS A 277 0.89 10.77 17.91
CA LYS A 277 0.22 12.02 18.31
C LYS A 277 -1.28 11.82 18.46
N ALA A 278 -1.86 12.42 19.48
CA ALA A 278 -3.29 12.45 19.64
C ALA A 278 -3.98 13.16 18.45
N PRO A 279 -5.13 12.65 17.97
CA PRO A 279 -5.86 13.27 16.87
C PRO A 279 -6.49 14.60 17.30
N GLY A 280 -6.58 15.55 16.37
CA GLY A 280 -7.16 16.86 16.60
C GLY A 280 -6.22 17.86 17.27
N PHE A 281 -6.75 19.05 17.61
CA PHE A 281 -6.04 20.15 18.25
C PHE A 281 -6.95 20.81 19.30
N GLY A 282 -6.36 21.35 20.39
CA GLY A 282 -7.10 22.05 21.45
C GLY A 282 -8.22 21.19 22.04
N ASP A 283 -9.41 21.74 22.19
CA ASP A 283 -10.56 21.04 22.80
C ASP A 283 -11.02 19.81 22.00
N ARG A 284 -10.82 19.81 20.67
CA ARG A 284 -11.09 18.62 19.86
C ARG A 284 -10.14 17.47 20.20
N ARG A 285 -8.87 17.75 20.44
CA ARG A 285 -7.91 16.72 20.88
C ARG A 285 -8.35 16.09 22.19
N LYS A 286 -8.76 16.92 23.17
CA LYS A 286 -9.30 16.43 24.44
C LYS A 286 -10.52 15.56 24.25
N ALA A 287 -11.47 15.99 23.42
CA ALA A 287 -12.67 15.24 23.12
C ALA A 287 -12.35 13.89 22.43
N MET A 288 -11.40 13.86 21.49
CA MET A 288 -10.96 12.64 20.83
C MET A 288 -10.22 11.68 21.77
N LEU A 289 -9.35 12.22 22.65
CA LEU A 289 -8.71 11.40 23.69
C LEU A 289 -9.74 10.77 24.63
N GLN A 290 -10.80 11.52 24.99
CA GLN A 290 -11.88 10.99 25.81
C GLN A 290 -12.68 9.89 25.07
N ASP A 291 -12.91 10.06 23.77
CA ASP A 291 -13.58 9.04 22.95
C ASP A 291 -12.75 7.75 22.90
N ILE A 292 -11.42 7.86 22.75
CA ILE A 292 -10.50 6.72 22.77
C ILE A 292 -10.46 6.09 24.18
N ALA A 293 -10.50 6.88 25.24
CA ALA A 293 -10.54 6.40 26.62
C ALA A 293 -11.77 5.53 26.87
N ILE A 294 -12.94 6.00 26.46
CA ILE A 294 -14.20 5.25 26.59
C ILE A 294 -14.15 3.97 25.76
N LEU A 295 -13.64 4.03 24.53
CA LEU A 295 -13.51 2.87 23.66
C LEU A 295 -12.58 1.79 24.24
N THR A 296 -11.52 2.17 24.92
CA THR A 296 -10.48 1.27 25.41
C THR A 296 -10.57 0.94 26.89
N GLY A 297 -11.53 1.55 27.60
CA GLY A 297 -11.68 1.41 29.04
C GLY A 297 -10.56 2.07 29.84
N GLY A 298 -9.87 3.06 29.26
CA GLY A 298 -8.78 3.80 29.90
C GLY A 298 -9.18 5.16 30.48
N THR A 299 -8.21 5.86 31.02
CA THR A 299 -8.37 7.20 31.57
C THR A 299 -7.42 8.17 30.90
N VAL A 300 -7.89 9.37 30.54
CA VAL A 300 -7.03 10.42 30.00
C VAL A 300 -6.25 11.05 31.14
N ILE A 301 -4.93 10.99 31.06
CA ILE A 301 -4.03 11.67 32.01
C ILE A 301 -3.94 13.13 31.61
N SER A 302 -4.46 14.01 32.47
CA SER A 302 -4.50 15.44 32.25
C SER A 302 -4.49 16.19 33.57
N GLU A 303 -3.84 17.36 33.59
CA GLU A 303 -3.79 18.23 34.74
C GLU A 303 -5.18 18.73 35.18
N GLU A 304 -6.13 18.84 34.25
CA GLU A 304 -7.51 19.25 34.51
C GLU A 304 -8.27 18.27 35.41
N VAL A 305 -7.95 16.99 35.33
CA VAL A 305 -8.51 15.95 36.21
C VAL A 305 -7.61 15.63 37.41
N GLY A 306 -6.53 16.37 37.56
CA GLY A 306 -5.61 16.20 38.68
C GLY A 306 -4.74 14.95 38.60
N LEU A 307 -4.59 14.35 37.40
CA LEU A 307 -3.74 13.19 37.16
C LEU A 307 -2.42 13.63 36.52
N GLU A 308 -1.32 13.24 37.14
CA GLU A 308 0.03 13.46 36.64
C GLU A 308 0.62 12.18 36.11
N LEU A 309 1.51 12.30 35.11
CA LEU A 309 2.10 11.15 34.42
C LEU A 309 2.93 10.27 35.37
N GLU A 310 3.65 10.89 36.31
CA GLU A 310 4.46 10.19 37.33
C GLU A 310 3.63 9.29 38.26
N GLY A 311 2.36 9.65 38.50
CA GLY A 311 1.41 8.90 39.33
C GLY A 311 0.59 7.87 38.57
N THR A 312 0.83 7.68 37.26
CA THR A 312 0.06 6.79 36.42
C THR A 312 0.41 5.32 36.72
N THR A 313 -0.62 4.48 36.84
CA THR A 313 -0.53 3.04 37.07
C THR A 313 -1.21 2.26 35.95
N LEU A 314 -1.05 0.94 35.92
CA LEU A 314 -1.71 0.07 34.92
C LEU A 314 -3.24 0.19 34.95
N GLU A 315 -3.85 0.58 36.06
CA GLU A 315 -5.29 0.75 36.18
C GLU A 315 -5.85 1.93 35.38
N HIS A 316 -5.02 2.91 35.07
CA HIS A 316 -5.39 4.06 34.23
C HIS A 316 -5.29 3.75 32.73
N LEU A 317 -4.63 2.65 32.36
CA LEU A 317 -4.39 2.31 30.96
C LEU A 317 -5.61 1.66 30.34
N GLY A 318 -5.94 2.10 29.12
CA GLY A 318 -6.85 1.37 28.27
C GLY A 318 -6.21 0.09 27.72
N THR A 319 -7.02 -0.79 27.16
CA THR A 319 -6.58 -2.00 26.47
C THR A 319 -7.39 -2.25 25.20
N ALA A 320 -6.82 -2.97 24.26
CA ALA A 320 -7.49 -3.44 23.06
C ALA A 320 -6.95 -4.81 22.69
N LYS A 321 -7.64 -5.54 21.83
CA LYS A 321 -7.14 -6.81 21.29
C LYS A 321 -5.94 -6.60 20.37
N ARG A 322 -6.01 -5.60 19.48
CA ARG A 322 -4.92 -5.23 18.58
C ARG A 322 -4.90 -3.74 18.28
N VAL A 323 -3.71 -3.21 18.10
CA VAL A 323 -3.51 -1.87 17.53
C VAL A 323 -2.51 -1.96 16.38
N THR A 324 -2.86 -1.36 15.25
CA THR A 324 -2.01 -1.26 14.07
C THR A 324 -1.73 0.20 13.74
N LEU A 325 -0.45 0.57 13.70
CA LEU A 325 -0.01 1.92 13.33
C LEU A 325 0.70 1.86 11.98
N SER A 326 0.22 2.63 11.03
CA SER A 326 0.93 2.91 9.77
C SER A 326 1.69 4.23 9.88
N LYS A 327 2.24 4.71 8.78
CA LYS A 327 2.87 6.04 8.70
C LYS A 327 1.87 7.18 8.94
N GLU A 328 0.62 7.00 8.60
CA GLU A 328 -0.40 8.06 8.59
C GLU A 328 -1.59 7.78 9.50
N ASN A 329 -1.87 6.52 9.80
CA ASN A 329 -3.08 6.12 10.53
C ASN A 329 -2.78 5.19 11.70
N THR A 330 -3.64 5.23 12.70
CA THR A 330 -3.70 4.26 13.81
C THR A 330 -5.10 3.66 13.88
N VAL A 331 -5.16 2.32 13.91
CA VAL A 331 -6.39 1.54 14.03
C VAL A 331 -6.38 0.79 15.36
N ILE A 332 -7.40 0.99 16.17
CA ILE A 332 -7.65 0.25 17.41
C ILE A 332 -8.77 -0.74 17.14
N VAL A 333 -8.53 -2.01 17.37
CA VAL A 333 -9.46 -3.11 17.11
C VAL A 333 -9.83 -3.76 18.44
N ASP A 334 -11.13 -3.94 18.67
CA ASP A 334 -11.69 -4.61 19.85
C ASP A 334 -11.18 -3.99 21.16
N GLY A 335 -11.54 -2.71 21.35
CA GLY A 335 -11.26 -1.96 22.58
C GLY A 335 -12.05 -2.55 23.76
N ALA A 336 -11.44 -2.53 24.95
CA ALA A 336 -12.02 -3.14 26.16
C ALA A 336 -13.03 -2.24 26.91
N GLY A 337 -13.50 -1.16 26.28
CA GLY A 337 -14.53 -0.27 26.86
C GLY A 337 -15.90 -0.96 26.98
N ASP A 338 -16.71 -0.48 27.91
CA ASP A 338 -18.09 -0.98 28.04
C ASP A 338 -18.96 -0.44 26.88
N VAL A 339 -19.65 -1.31 26.15
CA VAL A 339 -20.54 -0.97 25.04
C VAL A 339 -21.58 0.08 25.45
N LYS A 340 -22.10 0.02 26.68
CA LYS A 340 -23.07 1.00 27.18
C LYS A 340 -22.48 2.40 27.32
N ASP A 341 -21.20 2.51 27.73
CA ASP A 341 -20.51 3.79 27.84
C ASP A 341 -20.22 4.35 26.46
N ILE A 342 -19.89 3.50 25.48
CA ILE A 342 -19.71 3.89 24.07
C ILE A 342 -21.04 4.41 23.48
N GLU A 343 -22.15 3.69 23.68
CA GLU A 343 -23.48 4.11 23.23
C GLU A 343 -23.94 5.42 23.90
N ALA A 344 -23.68 5.58 25.20
CA ALA A 344 -23.96 6.81 25.93
C ALA A 344 -23.15 7.99 25.37
N ARG A 345 -21.87 7.75 25.04
CA ARG A 345 -21.01 8.78 24.42
C ARG A 345 -21.50 9.16 23.03
N VAL A 346 -21.86 8.22 22.19
CA VAL A 346 -22.45 8.46 20.87
C VAL A 346 -23.74 9.30 20.99
N SER A 347 -24.61 8.97 21.94
CA SER A 347 -25.84 9.73 22.20
C SER A 347 -25.57 11.16 22.65
N GLN A 348 -24.54 11.37 23.50
CA GLN A 348 -24.09 12.68 23.94
C GLN A 348 -23.60 13.53 22.75
N ILE A 349 -22.80 12.94 21.84
CA ILE A 349 -22.26 13.66 20.69
C ILE A 349 -23.41 14.00 19.71
N ARG A 350 -24.40 13.10 19.52
CA ARG A 350 -25.59 13.39 18.71
C ARG A 350 -26.41 14.56 19.24
N ALA A 351 -26.57 14.67 20.55
CA ALA A 351 -27.23 15.83 21.17
C ALA A 351 -26.43 17.12 20.89
N GLN A 352 -25.09 17.08 20.96
CA GLN A 352 -24.26 18.24 20.61
C GLN A 352 -24.38 18.65 19.13
N ILE A 353 -24.63 17.71 18.20
CA ILE A 353 -24.88 18.02 16.78
C ILE A 353 -26.17 18.83 16.64
N GLU A 354 -27.23 18.45 17.36
CA GLU A 354 -28.51 19.15 17.32
C GLU A 354 -28.43 20.56 17.93
N GLU A 355 -27.66 20.75 18.99
CA GLU A 355 -27.45 22.02 19.66
C GLU A 355 -26.50 22.97 18.93
N SER A 356 -25.60 22.45 18.10
CA SER A 356 -24.62 23.24 17.37
C SER A 356 -25.27 24.12 16.29
N SER A 357 -24.86 25.38 16.19
CA SER A 357 -25.28 26.29 15.12
C SER A 357 -24.26 26.39 13.97
N SER A 358 -23.09 25.80 14.13
CA SER A 358 -21.99 25.81 13.13
C SER A 358 -22.02 24.55 12.29
N ASP A 359 -22.17 24.69 10.97
CA ASP A 359 -22.14 23.55 10.05
C ASP A 359 -20.80 22.81 10.09
N TYR A 360 -19.70 23.52 10.25
CA TYR A 360 -18.38 22.94 10.41
C TYR A 360 -18.24 22.11 11.70
N ASP A 361 -18.80 22.60 12.83
CA ASP A 361 -18.75 21.85 14.07
C ASP A 361 -19.67 20.63 14.03
N LYS A 362 -20.83 20.76 13.37
CA LYS A 362 -21.71 19.60 13.10
C LYS A 362 -21.01 18.53 12.30
N GLU A 363 -20.31 18.90 11.23
CA GLU A 363 -19.53 17.96 10.41
C GLU A 363 -18.49 17.22 11.25
N LYS A 364 -17.72 17.94 12.08
CA LYS A 364 -16.69 17.33 12.95
C LYS A 364 -17.26 16.47 14.08
N LEU A 365 -18.43 16.78 14.57
CA LEU A 365 -19.15 15.93 15.52
C LEU A 365 -19.71 14.67 14.84
N GLN A 366 -20.20 14.79 13.60
CA GLN A 366 -20.63 13.65 12.80
C GLN A 366 -19.48 12.68 12.50
N GLU A 367 -18.29 13.19 12.15
CA GLU A 367 -17.09 12.36 11.99
C GLU A 367 -16.77 11.57 13.28
N ARG A 368 -16.89 12.18 14.46
CA ARG A 368 -16.66 11.49 15.74
C ARG A 368 -17.68 10.39 15.98
N VAL A 369 -18.97 10.67 15.70
CA VAL A 369 -20.02 9.66 15.81
C VAL A 369 -19.73 8.48 14.87
N ALA A 370 -19.39 8.77 13.62
CA ALA A 370 -19.07 7.73 12.65
C ALA A 370 -17.88 6.85 13.10
N LYS A 371 -16.84 7.46 13.67
CA LYS A 371 -15.66 6.73 14.19
C LYS A 371 -15.97 5.87 15.42
N LEU A 372 -16.87 6.32 16.31
CA LEU A 372 -17.24 5.57 17.52
C LEU A 372 -18.31 4.49 17.27
N ALA A 373 -19.34 4.82 16.46
CA ALA A 373 -20.50 3.96 16.25
C ALA A 373 -20.30 2.95 15.11
N GLY A 374 -19.33 3.19 14.21
CA GLY A 374 -19.11 2.35 13.04
C GLY A 374 -18.43 1.01 13.35
N GLY A 375 -17.69 0.94 14.43
CA GLY A 375 -16.87 -0.23 14.75
C GLY A 375 -15.78 -0.51 13.73
N VAL A 376 -15.18 -1.70 13.81
CA VAL A 376 -14.20 -2.22 12.85
C VAL A 376 -14.68 -3.58 12.34
N ALA A 377 -14.80 -3.72 11.02
CA ALA A 377 -15.01 -5.03 10.41
C ALA A 377 -13.66 -5.76 10.30
N VAL A 378 -13.59 -6.96 10.82
CA VAL A 378 -12.40 -7.82 10.80
C VAL A 378 -12.66 -8.99 9.87
N ILE A 379 -12.01 -9.00 8.70
CA ILE A 379 -12.04 -10.15 7.79
C ILE A 379 -10.94 -11.11 8.22
N LYS A 380 -11.33 -12.27 8.74
CA LYS A 380 -10.43 -13.36 9.11
C LYS A 380 -10.27 -14.30 7.93
N VAL A 381 -9.07 -14.36 7.37
CA VAL A 381 -8.78 -15.20 6.20
C VAL A 381 -8.50 -16.62 6.64
N GLY A 382 -9.19 -17.59 6.01
CA GLY A 382 -9.00 -19.02 6.27
C GLY A 382 -8.17 -19.71 5.20
N ALA A 383 -7.25 -20.62 5.61
CA ALA A 383 -6.47 -21.43 4.69
C ALA A 383 -5.95 -22.71 5.35
N ALA A 384 -5.55 -23.70 4.53
CA ALA A 384 -5.03 -24.97 5.00
C ALA A 384 -3.53 -24.91 5.40
N THR A 385 -2.78 -23.97 4.86
CA THR A 385 -1.33 -23.82 5.09
C THR A 385 -0.95 -22.36 5.32
N GLU A 386 0.14 -22.12 6.03
CA GLU A 386 0.65 -20.75 6.28
C GLU A 386 1.00 -20.01 4.97
N VAL A 387 1.55 -20.72 3.98
CA VAL A 387 1.88 -20.12 2.66
C VAL A 387 0.61 -19.67 1.94
N GLU A 388 -0.43 -20.51 1.94
CA GLU A 388 -1.74 -20.18 1.36
C GLU A 388 -2.42 -19.03 2.13
N MET A 389 -2.30 -19.02 3.46
CA MET A 389 -2.83 -17.98 4.33
C MET A 389 -2.28 -16.60 3.95
N LYS A 390 -0.96 -16.49 3.83
CA LYS A 390 -0.29 -15.23 3.46
C LYS A 390 -0.68 -14.75 2.07
N GLU A 391 -0.77 -15.67 1.10
CA GLU A 391 -1.21 -15.34 -0.26
C GLU A 391 -2.66 -14.85 -0.28
N LYS A 392 -3.58 -15.57 0.38
CA LYS A 392 -4.98 -15.17 0.47
C LYS A 392 -5.16 -13.84 1.20
N LYS A 393 -4.43 -13.62 2.30
CA LYS A 393 -4.49 -12.37 3.06
C LYS A 393 -4.09 -11.19 2.18
N ALA A 394 -2.96 -11.26 1.49
CA ALA A 394 -2.51 -10.22 0.57
C ALA A 394 -3.56 -9.94 -0.53
N ARG A 395 -4.15 -10.97 -1.10
CA ARG A 395 -5.20 -10.85 -2.12
C ARG A 395 -6.48 -10.19 -1.59
N VAL A 396 -6.88 -10.48 -0.35
CA VAL A 396 -8.03 -9.81 0.31
C VAL A 396 -7.70 -8.34 0.60
N GLU A 397 -6.47 -8.03 1.03
CA GLU A 397 -6.01 -6.66 1.24
C GLU A 397 -6.02 -5.85 -0.06
N ASP A 398 -5.50 -6.40 -1.17
CA ASP A 398 -5.54 -5.75 -2.50
C ASP A 398 -6.98 -5.50 -2.96
N ALA A 399 -7.87 -6.50 -2.81
CA ALA A 399 -9.27 -6.38 -3.16
C ALA A 399 -10.01 -5.32 -2.32
N LEU A 400 -9.67 -5.20 -1.03
CA LEU A 400 -10.20 -4.17 -0.16
C LEU A 400 -9.74 -2.77 -0.59
N HIS A 401 -8.47 -2.61 -0.96
CA HIS A 401 -7.94 -1.34 -1.47
C HIS A 401 -8.61 -0.95 -2.81
N ALA A 402 -8.76 -1.90 -3.72
CA ALA A 402 -9.44 -1.69 -5.00
C ALA A 402 -10.91 -1.28 -4.81
N THR A 403 -11.63 -1.91 -3.90
CA THR A 403 -13.03 -1.56 -3.59
C THR A 403 -13.15 -0.17 -2.98
N ARG A 404 -12.25 0.24 -2.10
CA ARG A 404 -12.19 1.61 -1.57
C ARG A 404 -11.93 2.62 -2.68
N ALA A 405 -10.95 2.37 -3.55
CA ALA A 405 -10.66 3.22 -4.69
C ALA A 405 -11.87 3.36 -5.64
N ALA A 406 -12.65 2.28 -5.83
CA ALA A 406 -13.87 2.30 -6.63
C ALA A 406 -15.00 3.11 -5.98
N VAL A 407 -15.14 3.05 -4.66
CA VAL A 407 -16.12 3.87 -3.93
C VAL A 407 -15.76 5.35 -3.99
N GLU A 408 -14.46 5.70 -3.96
CA GLU A 408 -13.99 7.09 -4.00
C GLU A 408 -14.18 7.76 -5.38
N GLU A 409 -13.76 7.10 -6.46
CA GLU A 409 -13.71 7.73 -7.78
C GLU A 409 -14.57 7.00 -8.85
N GLY A 410 -15.32 5.98 -8.45
CA GLY A 410 -16.12 5.19 -9.37
C GLY A 410 -15.34 4.12 -10.11
N VAL A 411 -16.03 3.45 -11.04
CA VAL A 411 -15.51 2.34 -11.85
C VAL A 411 -15.57 2.65 -13.34
N VAL A 412 -14.66 2.06 -14.08
CA VAL A 412 -14.56 2.13 -15.54
C VAL A 412 -14.59 0.71 -16.13
N PRO A 413 -14.83 0.54 -17.45
CA PRO A 413 -14.70 -0.75 -18.10
C PRO A 413 -13.31 -1.37 -17.87
N GLY A 414 -13.29 -2.55 -17.24
CA GLY A 414 -12.04 -3.18 -16.79
C GLY A 414 -11.26 -3.91 -17.87
N GLY A 415 -10.25 -4.68 -17.43
CA GLY A 415 -9.42 -5.48 -18.32
C GLY A 415 -8.57 -4.69 -19.31
N GLY A 416 -8.26 -3.44 -19.01
CA GLY A 416 -7.52 -2.53 -19.89
C GLY A 416 -8.36 -1.83 -20.95
N THR A 417 -9.69 -2.08 -20.98
CA THR A 417 -10.61 -1.52 -21.99
C THR A 417 -10.66 0.01 -21.91
N ALA A 418 -10.74 0.59 -20.69
CA ALA A 418 -10.79 2.04 -20.51
C ALA A 418 -9.58 2.77 -21.11
N LEU A 419 -8.39 2.22 -20.97
CA LEU A 419 -7.16 2.77 -21.58
C LEU A 419 -7.20 2.71 -23.10
N VAL A 420 -7.68 1.60 -23.69
CA VAL A 420 -7.85 1.47 -25.15
C VAL A 420 -8.88 2.48 -25.65
N ARG A 421 -10.00 2.69 -24.95
CA ARG A 421 -10.98 3.73 -25.29
C ARG A 421 -10.38 5.11 -25.27
N ALA A 422 -9.56 5.42 -24.24
CA ALA A 422 -8.86 6.70 -24.18
C ALA A 422 -8.03 6.96 -25.46
N THR A 423 -7.35 5.94 -25.99
CA THR A 423 -6.53 6.12 -27.22
C THR A 423 -7.33 6.55 -28.45
N GLN A 424 -8.62 6.27 -28.49
CA GLN A 424 -9.47 6.59 -29.64
C GLN A 424 -10.02 8.02 -29.61
N VAL A 425 -10.17 8.59 -28.41
CA VAL A 425 -10.79 9.92 -28.23
C VAL A 425 -9.77 11.02 -28.01
N ILE A 426 -8.54 10.69 -27.61
CA ILE A 426 -7.45 11.65 -27.42
C ILE A 426 -7.02 12.22 -28.77
N LYS A 427 -7.28 13.54 -28.97
CA LYS A 427 -6.92 14.30 -30.17
C LYS A 427 -5.93 15.43 -29.85
N VAL A 428 -5.16 15.28 -28.78
CA VAL A 428 -4.14 16.30 -28.44
C VAL A 428 -3.05 16.32 -29.49
N VAL A 429 -2.55 17.53 -29.77
CA VAL A 429 -1.47 17.78 -30.73
C VAL A 429 -0.30 18.41 -30.01
N GLY A 430 0.90 17.98 -30.34
CA GLY A 430 2.14 18.55 -29.82
C GLY A 430 2.45 19.90 -30.47
N ASP A 431 3.26 20.67 -29.79
CA ASP A 431 3.74 21.97 -30.31
C ASP A 431 4.76 21.79 -31.44
N ASN A 432 5.34 20.59 -31.58
CA ASN A 432 6.29 20.18 -32.59
C ASN A 432 6.19 18.68 -32.90
N GLU A 433 6.96 18.19 -33.87
CA GLU A 433 6.97 16.82 -34.32
C GLU A 433 7.45 15.86 -33.22
N ASP A 434 8.44 16.23 -32.43
CA ASP A 434 8.98 15.42 -31.34
C ASP A 434 7.91 15.15 -30.24
N GLN A 435 7.11 16.18 -29.91
CA GLN A 435 5.99 16.01 -29.00
C GLN A 435 4.90 15.11 -29.58
N ASN A 436 4.62 15.18 -30.89
CA ASN A 436 3.68 14.29 -31.54
C ASN A 436 4.14 12.82 -31.48
N HIS A 437 5.44 12.58 -31.62
CA HIS A 437 6.01 11.24 -31.42
C HIS A 437 5.87 10.76 -29.96
N GLY A 438 6.05 11.66 -28.99
CA GLY A 438 5.78 11.38 -27.57
C GLY A 438 4.33 11.00 -27.30
N ILE A 439 3.37 11.74 -27.88
CA ILE A 439 1.93 11.43 -27.80
C ILE A 439 1.68 10.03 -28.40
N ALA A 440 2.19 9.74 -29.60
CA ALA A 440 2.01 8.46 -30.25
C ALA A 440 2.60 7.29 -29.44
N ALA A 441 3.75 7.50 -28.78
CA ALA A 441 4.36 6.52 -27.89
C ALA A 441 3.47 6.21 -26.67
N ALA A 442 2.92 7.24 -26.02
CA ALA A 442 2.01 7.08 -24.90
C ALA A 442 0.73 6.35 -25.30
N LEU A 443 0.11 6.71 -26.42
CA LEU A 443 -1.10 6.03 -26.91
C LEU A 443 -0.86 4.55 -27.21
N ARG A 444 0.30 4.20 -27.81
CA ARG A 444 0.66 2.77 -28.01
C ARG A 444 0.87 2.04 -26.69
N ALA A 445 1.49 2.69 -25.71
CA ALA A 445 1.72 2.10 -24.41
C ALA A 445 0.42 1.81 -23.64
N MET A 446 -0.62 2.64 -23.82
CA MET A 446 -1.93 2.45 -23.17
C MET A 446 -2.66 1.17 -23.63
N GLU A 447 -2.30 0.60 -24.77
CA GLU A 447 -2.85 -0.69 -25.22
C GLU A 447 -2.20 -1.89 -24.51
N MET A 448 -1.02 -1.71 -23.91
CA MET A 448 -0.22 -2.84 -23.43
C MET A 448 -0.83 -3.61 -22.25
N PRO A 449 -1.56 -3.01 -21.30
CA PRO A 449 -2.22 -3.78 -20.26
C PRO A 449 -3.22 -4.79 -20.83
N LEU A 450 -4.10 -4.38 -21.77
CA LEU A 450 -5.01 -5.30 -22.44
C LEU A 450 -4.24 -6.36 -23.24
N ARG A 451 -3.21 -5.96 -24.01
CA ARG A 451 -2.38 -6.88 -24.79
C ARG A 451 -1.74 -7.95 -23.89
N GLN A 452 -1.26 -7.55 -22.71
CA GLN A 452 -0.65 -8.49 -21.77
C GLN A 452 -1.67 -9.45 -21.16
N ILE A 453 -2.86 -8.97 -20.79
CA ILE A 453 -3.95 -9.80 -20.26
C ILE A 453 -4.32 -10.87 -21.30
N VAL A 454 -4.47 -10.48 -22.55
CA VAL A 454 -4.82 -11.38 -23.67
C VAL A 454 -3.68 -12.39 -23.94
N ALA A 455 -2.43 -11.93 -23.93
CA ALA A 455 -1.26 -12.80 -24.12
C ALA A 455 -1.14 -13.84 -23.00
N ASN A 456 -1.40 -13.44 -21.75
CA ASN A 456 -1.43 -14.36 -20.59
C ASN A 456 -2.58 -15.38 -20.72
N ALA A 457 -3.65 -15.01 -21.42
CA ALA A 457 -4.76 -15.92 -21.73
C ALA A 457 -4.44 -16.90 -22.89
N GLY A 458 -3.33 -16.70 -23.60
CA GLY A 458 -2.91 -17.55 -24.73
C GLY A 458 -3.55 -17.17 -26.07
N GLU A 459 -4.11 -15.96 -26.16
CA GLU A 459 -4.80 -15.47 -27.35
C GLU A 459 -3.97 -14.40 -28.10
N GLU A 460 -4.30 -14.14 -29.35
CA GLU A 460 -3.61 -13.13 -30.17
C GLU A 460 -4.07 -11.72 -29.83
N SER A 461 -3.21 -10.99 -29.15
CA SER A 461 -3.54 -9.68 -28.59
C SER A 461 -3.88 -8.61 -29.63
N SER A 462 -3.27 -8.67 -30.81
CA SER A 462 -3.51 -7.69 -31.88
C SER A 462 -4.93 -7.79 -32.43
N VAL A 463 -5.46 -9.00 -32.56
CA VAL A 463 -6.82 -9.26 -33.03
C VAL A 463 -7.84 -8.74 -32.01
N VAL A 464 -7.59 -9.02 -30.73
CA VAL A 464 -8.51 -8.59 -29.66
C VAL A 464 -8.54 -7.07 -29.55
N VAL A 465 -7.38 -6.40 -29.56
CA VAL A 465 -7.30 -4.94 -29.49
C VAL A 465 -8.02 -4.29 -30.69
N ASP A 466 -7.80 -4.80 -31.91
CA ASP A 466 -8.47 -4.27 -33.11
C ASP A 466 -9.99 -4.39 -32.99
N LYS A 467 -10.49 -5.55 -32.56
CA LYS A 467 -11.93 -5.77 -32.38
C LYS A 467 -12.53 -4.85 -31.29
N ILE A 468 -11.81 -4.61 -30.19
CA ILE A 468 -12.24 -3.67 -29.16
C ILE A 468 -12.30 -2.25 -29.72
N LYS A 469 -11.30 -1.83 -30.51
CA LYS A 469 -11.28 -0.50 -31.15
C LYS A 469 -12.44 -0.28 -32.11
N GLN A 470 -12.94 -1.33 -32.76
CA GLN A 470 -14.11 -1.27 -33.64
C GLN A 470 -15.44 -1.18 -32.86
N GLY A 471 -15.46 -1.57 -31.58
CA GLY A 471 -16.63 -1.45 -30.72
C GLY A 471 -16.75 -0.08 -30.08
N GLU A 472 -17.90 0.19 -29.49
CA GLU A 472 -18.24 1.45 -28.82
C GLU A 472 -18.53 1.26 -27.32
N GLY A 473 -18.53 2.35 -26.56
CA GLY A 473 -18.88 2.38 -25.14
C GLY A 473 -18.04 1.41 -24.30
N ASN A 474 -18.69 0.59 -23.51
CA ASN A 474 -18.06 -0.37 -22.60
C ASN A 474 -17.68 -1.71 -23.25
N PHE A 475 -17.83 -1.84 -24.58
CA PHE A 475 -17.50 -3.07 -25.28
C PHE A 475 -16.04 -3.46 -25.12
N GLY A 476 -15.79 -4.65 -24.58
CA GLY A 476 -14.48 -5.17 -24.26
C GLY A 476 -14.38 -6.69 -24.41
N TYR A 477 -13.33 -7.29 -23.82
CA TYR A 477 -13.02 -8.70 -23.91
C TYR A 477 -12.82 -9.32 -22.54
N ASN A 478 -13.61 -10.32 -22.20
CA ASN A 478 -13.45 -11.15 -21.02
C ASN A 478 -12.39 -12.23 -21.26
N ALA A 479 -11.17 -12.01 -20.80
CA ALA A 479 -10.05 -12.92 -20.98
C ALA A 479 -10.21 -14.26 -20.19
N ALA A 480 -11.08 -14.31 -19.18
CA ALA A 480 -11.37 -15.56 -18.47
C ALA A 480 -12.16 -16.54 -19.34
N THR A 481 -13.18 -16.04 -20.07
CA THR A 481 -14.15 -16.84 -20.83
C THR A 481 -13.97 -16.79 -22.35
N GLY A 482 -13.20 -15.82 -22.87
CA GLY A 482 -13.04 -15.59 -24.31
C GLY A 482 -14.21 -14.86 -24.98
N VAL A 483 -15.12 -14.25 -24.19
CA VAL A 483 -16.35 -13.62 -24.70
C VAL A 483 -16.17 -12.10 -24.80
N TYR A 484 -16.73 -11.52 -25.88
CA TYR A 484 -16.83 -10.07 -26.06
C TYR A 484 -18.19 -9.56 -25.62
N GLY A 485 -18.26 -8.39 -25.01
CA GLY A 485 -19.50 -7.77 -24.56
C GLY A 485 -19.29 -6.49 -23.78
N ASP A 486 -20.34 -5.98 -23.18
CA ASP A 486 -20.26 -4.83 -22.26
C ASP A 486 -19.57 -5.27 -20.96
N MET A 487 -18.43 -4.63 -20.66
CA MET A 487 -17.61 -4.98 -19.50
C MET A 487 -18.31 -4.70 -18.18
N LEU A 488 -19.13 -3.64 -18.11
CA LEU A 488 -19.88 -3.31 -16.90
C LEU A 488 -20.99 -4.35 -16.64
N GLU A 489 -21.71 -4.77 -17.70
CA GLU A 489 -22.72 -5.82 -17.60
C GLU A 489 -22.12 -7.18 -17.22
N MET A 490 -20.93 -7.48 -17.73
CA MET A 490 -20.17 -8.70 -17.40
C MET A 490 -19.52 -8.64 -16.00
N GLY A 491 -19.64 -7.53 -15.29
CA GLY A 491 -19.06 -7.34 -13.95
C GLY A 491 -17.54 -7.20 -13.96
N ILE A 492 -16.91 -6.87 -15.08
CA ILE A 492 -15.46 -6.66 -15.20
C ILE A 492 -15.17 -5.17 -15.08
N LEU A 493 -14.93 -4.73 -13.85
CA LEU A 493 -14.82 -3.35 -13.45
C LEU A 493 -13.41 -3.07 -12.92
N ASP A 494 -12.80 -1.96 -13.37
CA ASP A 494 -11.56 -1.45 -12.80
C ASP A 494 -11.87 -0.14 -12.06
N PRO A 495 -11.32 0.11 -10.86
CA PRO A 495 -11.45 1.41 -10.20
C PRO A 495 -10.80 2.51 -11.05
N ALA A 496 -11.51 3.63 -11.25
CA ALA A 496 -10.99 4.76 -12.03
C ALA A 496 -9.69 5.31 -11.41
N LYS A 497 -9.64 5.42 -10.07
CA LYS A 497 -8.46 5.84 -9.31
C LYS A 497 -7.24 4.94 -9.58
N VAL A 498 -7.41 3.63 -9.58
CA VAL A 498 -6.34 2.66 -9.86
C VAL A 498 -5.81 2.84 -11.28
N THR A 499 -6.71 2.88 -12.27
CA THR A 499 -6.35 3.00 -13.69
C THR A 499 -5.58 4.28 -13.99
N ARG A 500 -6.08 5.45 -13.49
CA ARG A 500 -5.39 6.74 -13.72
C ARG A 500 -4.07 6.84 -12.96
N THR A 501 -4.00 6.35 -11.71
CA THR A 501 -2.78 6.39 -10.90
C THR A 501 -1.69 5.52 -11.51
N ALA A 502 -2.03 4.32 -11.99
CA ALA A 502 -1.10 3.45 -12.70
C ALA A 502 -0.49 4.15 -13.93
N LEU A 503 -1.31 4.82 -14.74
CA LEU A 503 -0.85 5.56 -15.91
C LEU A 503 0.03 6.76 -15.54
N GLN A 504 -0.38 7.55 -14.54
CA GLN A 504 0.37 8.72 -14.08
C GLN A 504 1.74 8.34 -13.49
N ALA A 505 1.78 7.33 -12.61
CA ALA A 505 3.03 6.85 -12.01
C ALA A 505 3.98 6.30 -13.08
N ALA A 506 3.46 5.50 -14.02
CA ALA A 506 4.23 4.96 -15.13
C ALA A 506 4.83 6.07 -16.02
N ALA A 507 4.02 7.05 -16.42
CA ALA A 507 4.48 8.14 -17.29
C ALA A 507 5.49 9.04 -16.59
N SER A 508 5.31 9.33 -15.31
CA SER A 508 6.22 10.16 -14.52
C SER A 508 7.63 9.57 -14.51
N ILE A 509 7.77 8.33 -14.11
CA ILE A 509 9.08 7.66 -14.01
C ILE A 509 9.64 7.36 -15.40
N ALA A 510 8.83 6.87 -16.33
CA ALA A 510 9.26 6.62 -17.71
C ALA A 510 9.77 7.90 -18.40
N GLY A 511 9.13 9.04 -18.14
CA GLY A 511 9.57 10.34 -18.64
C GLY A 511 10.97 10.73 -18.14
N LEU A 512 11.28 10.46 -16.86
CA LEU A 512 12.62 10.65 -16.30
C LEU A 512 13.64 9.72 -16.97
N MET A 513 13.28 8.46 -17.18
CA MET A 513 14.15 7.47 -17.82
C MET A 513 14.46 7.84 -19.28
N ILE A 514 13.48 8.29 -20.05
CA ILE A 514 13.63 8.70 -21.44
C ILE A 514 14.56 9.91 -21.57
N THR A 515 14.51 10.83 -20.60
CA THR A 515 15.34 12.05 -20.56
C THR A 515 16.71 11.84 -19.92
N THR A 516 17.03 10.64 -19.44
CA THR A 516 18.32 10.33 -18.83
C THR A 516 19.41 10.22 -19.90
N GLU A 517 20.52 10.94 -19.68
CA GLU A 517 21.70 10.92 -20.54
C GLU A 517 22.90 10.23 -19.91
N ALA A 518 23.03 10.29 -18.58
CA ALA A 518 24.15 9.70 -17.87
C ALA A 518 23.67 8.93 -16.63
N MET A 519 24.34 7.83 -16.34
CA MET A 519 24.16 7.01 -15.14
C MET A 519 25.47 6.93 -14.37
N VAL A 520 25.43 7.12 -13.06
CA VAL A 520 26.61 7.13 -12.18
C VAL A 520 26.43 6.05 -11.10
N SER A 521 27.37 5.11 -11.02
CA SER A 521 27.34 4.01 -10.03
C SER A 521 28.66 3.88 -9.29
N GLU A 522 28.63 3.32 -8.11
CA GLU A 522 29.84 2.93 -7.37
C GLU A 522 30.47 1.70 -8.02
N ILE A 523 31.80 1.76 -8.21
CA ILE A 523 32.56 0.58 -8.62
C ILE A 523 32.60 -0.38 -7.42
N PRO A 524 32.20 -1.66 -7.59
CA PRO A 524 32.31 -2.64 -6.52
C PRO A 524 33.76 -2.76 -6.07
N GLU A 525 34.06 -2.57 -4.80
CA GLU A 525 35.36 -2.92 -4.25
C GLU A 525 35.53 -4.44 -4.32
N GLU A 526 36.53 -4.93 -5.03
CA GLU A 526 36.96 -6.33 -4.90
C GLU A 526 37.39 -6.54 -3.43
N LYS A 527 36.56 -7.24 -2.66
CA LYS A 527 37.01 -7.70 -1.33
C LYS A 527 38.28 -8.52 -1.55
N PRO A 528 39.45 -8.12 -0.98
CA PRO A 528 40.64 -8.96 -1.08
C PRO A 528 40.28 -10.33 -0.57
N ALA A 529 40.54 -11.35 -1.37
CA ALA A 529 40.39 -12.74 -0.96
C ALA A 529 41.13 -12.91 0.38
N MET A 530 40.42 -13.29 1.44
CA MET A 530 41.06 -13.66 2.68
C MET A 530 42.12 -14.71 2.34
N PRO A 531 43.41 -14.52 2.71
CA PRO A 531 44.40 -15.54 2.49
C PRO A 531 43.90 -16.79 3.20
N ASP A 532 43.85 -17.87 2.45
CA ASP A 532 43.53 -19.21 2.92
C ASP A 532 44.52 -19.57 4.04
N MET A 533 44.13 -19.46 5.31
CA MET A 533 44.88 -19.93 6.45
C MET A 533 44.79 -21.44 6.58
N GLY A 534 44.89 -22.14 5.45
CA GLY A 534 45.07 -23.57 5.33
C GLY A 534 46.56 -23.93 5.32
N GLY A 535 47.19 -24.06 6.47
CA GLY A 535 48.58 -24.53 6.46
C GLY A 535 49.34 -24.35 7.76
N MET A 536 48.78 -24.71 8.89
CA MET A 536 49.58 -24.97 10.11
C MET A 536 49.00 -26.13 10.89
N GLY A 537 48.90 -27.24 10.21
CA GLY A 537 48.75 -28.56 10.80
C GLY A 537 50.06 -29.35 10.62
N GLY A 538 50.90 -29.40 11.62
CA GLY A 538 52.06 -30.26 11.53
C GLY A 538 53.20 -29.88 12.43
N MET A 539 53.09 -30.08 13.72
CA MET A 539 54.25 -30.52 14.54
C MET A 539 53.71 -31.22 15.79
N GLY A 540 53.39 -32.48 15.52
CA GLY A 540 53.22 -33.44 16.58
C GLY A 540 54.55 -34.01 17.03
N GLY A 541 54.61 -34.43 18.27
CA GLY A 541 55.44 -35.46 18.68
C GLY A 541 56.73 -35.07 19.44
N MET A 542 56.74 -35.32 20.67
CA MET A 542 57.71 -36.04 21.51
C MET A 542 57.32 -35.70 22.94
N GLY A 543 56.91 -36.60 23.72
CA GLY A 543 57.54 -37.85 24.09
C GLY A 543 57.92 -37.77 25.52
N GLY A 544 57.26 -38.55 26.33
CA GLY A 544 57.88 -39.43 27.26
C GLY A 544 58.36 -38.94 28.65
N MET A 545 57.96 -39.74 29.61
CA MET A 545 58.61 -40.03 30.87
C MET A 545 58.45 -38.97 32.01
N MET A 546 57.72 -39.22 32.93
CA MET A 546 57.76 -40.00 34.17
C MET A 546 56.42 -39.83 34.91
#